data_ca773fbe45f0306e59079de6a1733be9
#
_entry.id   ca773fbe45f0306e59079de6a1733be9
#
_cell.length_a   1.000
_cell.length_b   1.000
_cell.length_c   1.000
_cell.angle_alpha   90.00
_cell.angle_beta   90.00
_cell.angle_gamma   90.00
#
_symmetry.space_group_name_H-M   'P 1'
#
loop_
_entity.id
_entity.type
_entity.pdbx_description
1 polymer ?
#
loop_
_entity_poly.entity_id
_entity_poly.type
_entity_poly.pdbx_seq_one_letter_code
_entity_poly.pdbx_strand_id
1 'polypeptide(L)'
;HVKPFLTRGVLIDIAGFKGVAVLPPTYEVTLADVRGALARQGISESGLQSGDALFFAYGWSAHWKTPRVYQASQPGIGLEVARWIIERKPAMVGSDSPGLEVTPNPDAQLVYPVHQELITKNGIWNLENLHFEELLAERAHEFLFVFTPLRLKGATGSPGRPIAIR
;
A
#
# COMPACT_ATOMS: atom_id res chain seq x y z
N HIS A 1 -18.56 11.04 8.54
CA HIS A 1 -17.90 10.13 9.49
C HIS A 1 -17.33 8.93 8.74
N VAL A 2 -16.02 8.68 8.89
CA VAL A 2 -15.41 7.44 8.40
C VAL A 2 -15.89 6.29 9.29
N LYS A 3 -16.40 5.23 8.65
CA LYS A 3 -16.82 4.01 9.37
C LYS A 3 -15.61 3.13 9.63
N PRO A 4 -15.66 2.21 10.61
CA PRO A 4 -14.68 1.15 10.74
C PRO A 4 -14.55 0.35 9.44
N PHE A 5 -13.32 -0.04 9.12
CA PHE A 5 -13.04 -0.99 8.05
C PHE A 5 -13.00 -2.40 8.63
N LEU A 6 -13.75 -3.30 8.06
CA LEU A 6 -13.76 -4.73 8.35
C LEU A 6 -13.92 -5.44 7.01
N THR A 7 -12.81 -5.90 6.43
CA THR A 7 -12.80 -6.46 5.09
C THR A 7 -11.63 -7.41 4.89
N ARG A 8 -11.58 -8.10 3.76
CA ARG A 8 -10.41 -8.89 3.38
C ARG A 8 -9.24 -7.96 3.09
N GLY A 9 -8.09 -8.19 3.74
CA GLY A 9 -6.81 -7.61 3.39
C GLY A 9 -6.05 -8.53 2.45
N VAL A 10 -5.43 -7.96 1.41
CA VAL A 10 -4.54 -8.65 0.49
C VAL A 10 -3.19 -7.96 0.50
N LEU A 11 -2.16 -8.68 0.96
CA LEU A 11 -0.78 -8.21 0.99
C LEU A 11 -0.06 -8.64 -0.29
N ILE A 12 0.40 -7.68 -1.05
CA ILE A 12 1.14 -7.86 -2.31
C ILE A 12 2.62 -7.64 -2.03
N ASP A 13 3.39 -8.73 -1.95
CA ASP A 13 4.80 -8.73 -1.59
C ASP A 13 5.68 -8.42 -2.80
N ILE A 14 5.86 -7.13 -3.07
CA ILE A 14 6.68 -6.67 -4.20
C ILE A 14 8.16 -6.91 -3.95
N ALA A 15 8.67 -6.61 -2.75
CA ALA A 15 10.07 -6.84 -2.42
C ALA A 15 10.43 -8.33 -2.53
N GLY A 16 9.61 -9.21 -1.97
CA GLY A 16 9.81 -10.65 -2.08
C GLY A 16 9.70 -11.17 -3.52
N PHE A 17 8.81 -10.63 -4.35
CA PHE A 17 8.74 -10.96 -5.77
C PHE A 17 10.03 -10.57 -6.49
N LYS A 18 10.59 -9.41 -6.20
CA LYS A 18 11.88 -8.94 -6.76
C LYS A 18 13.09 -9.68 -6.19
N GLY A 19 12.91 -10.52 -5.17
CA GLY A 19 14.00 -11.26 -4.51
C GLY A 19 14.93 -10.39 -3.66
N VAL A 20 14.43 -9.26 -3.16
CA VAL A 20 15.17 -8.33 -2.30
C VAL A 20 14.49 -8.13 -0.96
N ALA A 21 15.26 -7.80 0.08
CA ALA A 21 14.69 -7.49 1.39
C ALA A 21 14.00 -6.11 1.40
N VAL A 22 14.55 -5.16 0.65
CA VAL A 22 14.06 -3.79 0.54
C VAL A 22 14.19 -3.34 -0.91
N LEU A 23 13.16 -2.74 -1.47
CA LEU A 23 13.24 -2.15 -2.82
C LEU A 23 14.21 -0.96 -2.83
N PRO A 24 14.90 -0.71 -3.95
CA PRO A 24 15.72 0.49 -4.09
C PRO A 24 14.90 1.76 -3.84
N PRO A 25 15.49 2.83 -3.26
CA PRO A 25 14.84 4.13 -3.21
C PRO A 25 14.45 4.58 -4.62
N THR A 26 13.32 5.26 -4.74
CA THR A 26 12.78 5.74 -6.03
C THR A 26 12.38 4.65 -7.05
N TYR A 27 12.29 3.38 -6.61
CA TYR A 27 11.79 2.31 -7.48
C TYR A 27 10.29 2.50 -7.74
N GLU A 28 9.92 2.73 -8.99
CA GLU A 28 8.52 2.75 -9.39
C GLU A 28 8.01 1.32 -9.64
N VAL A 29 7.07 0.91 -8.81
CA VAL A 29 6.41 -0.40 -8.93
C VAL A 29 5.51 -0.40 -10.16
N THR A 30 5.77 -1.30 -11.09
CA THR A 30 5.00 -1.47 -12.32
C THR A 30 3.82 -2.42 -12.14
N LEU A 31 2.85 -2.38 -13.06
CA LEU A 31 1.75 -3.34 -13.06
C LEU A 31 2.25 -4.79 -13.31
N ALA A 32 3.35 -4.96 -14.04
CA ALA A 32 3.99 -6.26 -14.21
C ALA A 32 4.52 -6.80 -12.88
N ASP A 33 5.10 -5.95 -12.02
CA ASP A 33 5.56 -6.35 -10.68
C ASP A 33 4.38 -6.80 -9.80
N VAL A 34 3.28 -6.04 -9.83
CA VAL A 34 2.06 -6.37 -9.07
C VAL A 34 1.51 -7.74 -9.50
N ARG A 35 1.36 -7.96 -10.80
CA ARG A 35 0.88 -9.23 -11.34
C ARG A 35 1.82 -10.39 -11.04
N GLY A 36 3.11 -10.17 -11.13
CA GLY A 36 4.13 -11.15 -10.80
C GLY A 36 4.11 -11.53 -9.32
N ALA A 37 3.95 -10.55 -8.43
CA ALA A 37 3.82 -10.78 -6.99
C ALA A 37 2.55 -11.60 -6.66
N LEU A 38 1.40 -11.20 -7.19
CA LEU A 38 0.13 -11.93 -7.02
C LEU A 38 0.26 -13.38 -7.51
N ALA A 39 0.80 -13.59 -8.70
CA ALA A 39 0.99 -14.93 -9.27
C ALA A 39 1.92 -15.79 -8.40
N ARG A 40 3.03 -15.23 -7.92
CA ARG A 40 3.95 -15.92 -7.00
C ARG A 40 3.28 -16.32 -5.68
N GLN A 41 2.33 -15.51 -5.21
CA GLN A 41 1.58 -15.75 -3.99
C GLN A 41 0.39 -16.69 -4.19
N GLY A 42 0.12 -17.12 -5.44
CA GLY A 42 -1.04 -17.95 -5.78
C GLY A 42 -2.37 -17.21 -5.74
N ILE A 43 -2.34 -15.87 -5.76
CA ILE A 43 -3.53 -15.03 -5.75
C ILE A 43 -3.89 -14.66 -7.19
N SER A 44 -5.11 -15.00 -7.59
CA SER A 44 -5.64 -14.62 -8.90
C SER A 44 -6.00 -13.14 -8.91
N GLU A 45 -5.59 -12.41 -9.95
CA GLU A 45 -6.01 -11.02 -10.15
C GLU A 45 -7.54 -10.88 -10.25
N SER A 46 -8.21 -11.87 -10.84
CA SER A 46 -9.68 -11.94 -10.92
C SER A 46 -10.35 -12.28 -9.57
N GLY A 47 -9.57 -12.77 -8.61
CA GLY A 47 -10.04 -13.05 -7.26
C GLY A 47 -10.06 -11.83 -6.34
N LEU A 48 -9.47 -10.71 -6.76
CA LEU A 48 -9.57 -9.44 -6.04
C LEU A 48 -10.99 -8.89 -6.16
N GLN A 49 -11.56 -8.48 -5.04
CA GLN A 49 -12.95 -8.04 -4.96
C GLN A 49 -13.06 -6.55 -4.65
N SER A 50 -14.13 -5.94 -5.13
CA SER A 50 -14.47 -4.58 -4.72
C SER A 50 -14.68 -4.55 -3.21
N GLY A 51 -14.07 -3.57 -2.55
CA GLY A 51 -14.11 -3.45 -1.09
C GLY A 51 -12.96 -4.13 -0.34
N ASP A 52 -12.09 -4.89 -1.00
CA ASP A 52 -10.85 -5.39 -0.39
C ASP A 52 -9.95 -4.23 0.07
N ALA A 53 -9.09 -4.49 1.04
CA ALA A 53 -7.96 -3.61 1.35
C ALA A 53 -6.68 -4.17 0.71
N LEU A 54 -6.02 -3.40 -0.15
CA LEU A 54 -4.83 -3.82 -0.87
C LEU A 54 -3.58 -3.19 -0.24
N PHE A 55 -2.62 -4.02 0.15
CA PHE A 55 -1.39 -3.57 0.79
C PHE A 55 -0.17 -3.96 -0.03
N PHE A 56 0.79 -3.04 -0.14
CA PHE A 56 2.01 -3.22 -0.91
C PHE A 56 3.22 -3.26 0.03
N ALA A 57 3.93 -4.38 0.05
CA ALA A 57 5.14 -4.52 0.83
C ALA A 57 6.37 -4.20 -0.02
N TYR A 58 7.07 -3.15 0.36
CA TYR A 58 8.31 -2.68 -0.28
C TYR A 58 9.56 -3.05 0.54
N GLY A 59 9.38 -3.51 1.80
CA GLY A 59 10.43 -3.69 2.78
C GLY A 59 10.92 -2.38 3.38
N TRP A 60 10.28 -1.25 3.06
CA TRP A 60 10.76 0.09 3.42
C TRP A 60 10.69 0.38 4.93
N SER A 61 9.82 -0.28 5.67
CA SER A 61 9.73 -0.25 7.14
C SER A 61 11.07 -0.57 7.83
N ALA A 62 11.98 -1.29 7.19
CA ALA A 62 13.33 -1.54 7.70
C ALA A 62 14.12 -0.25 7.99
N HIS A 63 13.77 0.85 7.33
CA HIS A 63 14.41 2.16 7.53
C HIS A 63 13.72 3.02 8.61
N TRP A 64 12.68 2.53 9.28
CA TRP A 64 11.89 3.29 10.27
C TRP A 64 12.75 3.96 11.34
N LYS A 65 13.81 3.29 11.82
CA LYS A 65 14.72 3.82 12.83
C LYS A 65 15.74 4.82 12.28
N THR A 66 15.73 5.09 10.99
CA THR A 66 16.64 6.02 10.31
C THR A 66 15.84 7.08 9.54
N PRO A 67 15.23 8.06 10.24
CA PRO A 67 14.26 8.99 9.64
C PRO A 67 14.78 9.73 8.40
N ARG A 68 16.07 10.05 8.36
CA ARG A 68 16.70 10.72 7.21
C ARG A 68 16.65 9.87 5.94
N VAL A 69 16.79 8.54 6.05
CA VAL A 69 16.67 7.62 4.93
C VAL A 69 15.21 7.40 4.61
N TYR A 70 14.41 7.12 5.64
CA TYR A 70 13.00 6.77 5.52
C TYR A 70 12.18 7.85 4.79
N GLN A 71 12.48 9.13 5.03
CA GLN A 71 11.72 10.27 4.49
C GLN A 71 12.34 10.95 3.27
N ALA A 72 13.59 10.65 2.92
CA ALA A 72 14.27 11.35 1.83
C ALA A 72 13.75 10.98 0.45
N SER A 73 13.42 9.72 0.28
CA SER A 73 12.86 9.12 -0.94
C SER A 73 12.24 7.78 -0.57
N GLN A 74 11.43 7.22 -1.44
CA GLN A 74 10.84 5.91 -1.20
C GLN A 74 10.47 5.21 -2.52
N PRO A 75 10.47 3.87 -2.55
CA PRO A 75 9.80 3.12 -3.60
C PRO A 75 8.29 3.27 -3.47
N GLY A 76 7.57 3.04 -4.54
CA GLY A 76 6.11 3.03 -4.49
C GLY A 76 5.48 2.86 -5.86
N ILE A 77 4.18 2.79 -5.89
CA ILE A 77 3.42 2.66 -7.12
C ILE A 77 3.43 3.96 -7.94
N GLY A 78 3.30 3.81 -9.25
CA GLY A 78 3.06 4.91 -10.18
C GLY A 78 1.60 4.99 -10.62
N LEU A 79 1.32 5.89 -11.57
CA LEU A 79 -0.04 6.13 -12.10
C LEU A 79 -0.65 4.92 -12.81
N GLU A 80 0.15 4.06 -13.43
CA GLU A 80 -0.36 2.85 -14.07
C GLU A 80 -1.02 1.92 -13.04
N VAL A 81 -0.33 1.67 -11.92
CA VAL A 81 -0.86 0.83 -10.84
C VAL A 81 -2.03 1.53 -10.13
N ALA A 82 -1.99 2.85 -9.97
CA ALA A 82 -3.10 3.59 -9.40
C ALA A 82 -4.39 3.41 -10.22
N ARG A 83 -4.33 3.47 -11.54
CA ARG A 83 -5.48 3.21 -12.43
C ARG A 83 -5.99 1.79 -12.29
N TRP A 84 -5.08 0.82 -12.24
CA TRP A 84 -5.40 -0.58 -11.99
C TRP A 84 -6.13 -0.78 -10.64
N ILE A 85 -5.71 -0.07 -9.59
CA ILE A 85 -6.38 -0.06 -8.27
C ILE A 85 -7.80 0.51 -8.39
N ILE A 86 -7.95 1.66 -9.05
CA ILE A 86 -9.25 2.35 -9.21
C ILE A 86 -10.29 1.43 -9.87
N GLU A 87 -9.90 0.69 -10.90
CA GLU A 87 -10.78 -0.26 -11.59
C GLU A 87 -11.32 -1.36 -10.65
N ARG A 88 -10.57 -1.73 -9.61
CA ARG A 88 -10.93 -2.77 -8.63
C ARG A 88 -11.76 -2.25 -7.47
N LYS A 89 -11.85 -0.93 -7.31
CA LYS A 89 -12.65 -0.28 -6.27
C LYS A 89 -12.38 -0.84 -4.86
N PRO A 90 -11.13 -0.88 -4.39
CA PRO A 90 -10.85 -1.32 -3.04
C PRO A 90 -11.41 -0.32 -2.02
N ALA A 91 -11.65 -0.78 -0.80
CA ALA A 91 -12.02 0.10 0.30
C ALA A 91 -10.84 0.95 0.77
N MET A 92 -9.63 0.40 0.66
CA MET A 92 -8.41 1.02 1.15
C MET A 92 -7.21 0.47 0.41
N VAL A 93 -6.16 1.28 0.33
CA VAL A 93 -4.82 0.85 -0.08
C VAL A 93 -3.81 1.26 0.97
N GLY A 94 -2.65 0.60 1.02
CA GLY A 94 -1.61 1.01 1.96
C GLY A 94 -0.25 0.40 1.65
N SER A 95 0.77 0.88 2.37
CA SER A 95 2.14 0.38 2.24
C SER A 95 2.95 0.55 3.52
N ASP A 96 4.13 -0.04 3.54
CA ASP A 96 5.13 0.08 4.61
C ASP A 96 6.10 1.26 4.41
N SER A 97 5.73 2.24 3.58
CA SER A 97 6.48 3.47 3.32
C SER A 97 5.74 4.72 3.84
N PRO A 98 6.40 5.89 3.92
CA PRO A 98 5.77 7.16 4.30
C PRO A 98 4.64 7.63 3.39
N GLY A 99 4.64 7.17 2.15
CA GLY A 99 3.57 7.40 1.18
C GLY A 99 3.51 6.20 0.24
N LEU A 100 2.36 5.86 -0.24
CA LEU A 100 2.12 4.71 -1.10
C LEU A 100 2.86 4.78 -2.44
N GLU A 101 3.03 6.00 -2.97
CA GLU A 101 3.61 6.25 -4.29
C GLU A 101 5.12 6.49 -4.26
N VAL A 102 5.76 6.25 -5.40
CA VAL A 102 7.17 6.52 -5.58
C VAL A 102 7.49 8.01 -5.36
N THR A 103 8.51 8.30 -4.56
CA THR A 103 8.92 9.68 -4.27
C THR A 103 10.45 9.80 -4.30
N PRO A 104 11.02 10.80 -5.02
CA PRO A 104 10.33 11.74 -5.92
C PRO A 104 9.69 11.03 -7.12
N ASN A 105 8.66 11.65 -7.69
CA ASN A 105 8.05 11.14 -8.91
C ASN A 105 9.06 11.15 -10.07
N PRO A 106 9.09 10.12 -10.94
CA PRO A 106 9.97 10.12 -12.12
C PRO A 106 9.73 11.31 -13.07
N ASP A 107 8.49 11.79 -13.16
CA ASP A 107 8.18 13.06 -13.81
C ASP A 107 8.24 14.19 -12.77
N ALA A 108 9.27 15.01 -12.87
CA ALA A 108 9.51 16.13 -11.92
C ALA A 108 8.41 17.21 -11.95
N GLN A 109 7.51 17.20 -12.93
CA GLN A 109 6.37 18.12 -12.98
C GLN A 109 5.19 17.64 -12.14
N LEU A 110 5.20 16.37 -11.71
CA LEU A 110 4.12 15.78 -10.93
C LEU A 110 4.49 15.69 -9.45
N VAL A 111 3.59 16.22 -8.62
CA VAL A 111 3.72 16.17 -7.17
C VAL A 111 2.57 15.33 -6.61
N TYR A 112 2.89 14.17 -6.06
CA TYR A 112 1.93 13.21 -5.49
C TYR A 112 0.71 12.90 -6.39
N PRO A 113 0.95 12.52 -7.67
CA PRO A 113 -0.15 12.27 -8.60
C PRO A 113 -1.02 11.07 -8.21
N VAL A 114 -0.45 10.05 -7.58
CA VAL A 114 -1.19 8.86 -7.13
C VAL A 114 -2.15 9.21 -6.00
N HIS A 115 -1.73 10.03 -5.03
CA HIS A 115 -2.62 10.54 -3.98
C HIS A 115 -3.82 11.28 -4.58
N GLN A 116 -3.58 12.12 -5.58
CA GLN A 116 -4.66 12.85 -6.25
C GLN A 116 -5.65 11.90 -6.94
N GLU A 117 -5.13 10.89 -7.64
CA GLU A 117 -5.98 9.91 -8.32
C GLU A 117 -6.77 9.06 -7.32
N LEU A 118 -6.12 8.49 -6.32
CA LEU A 118 -6.77 7.57 -5.40
C LEU A 118 -7.70 8.30 -4.42
N ILE A 119 -7.18 9.29 -3.68
CA ILE A 119 -7.93 9.94 -2.59
C ILE A 119 -8.90 10.97 -3.15
N THR A 120 -8.37 11.96 -3.88
CA THR A 120 -9.15 13.14 -4.25
C THR A 120 -10.20 12.84 -5.30
N LYS A 121 -9.83 12.09 -6.35
CA LYS A 121 -10.71 11.82 -7.48
C LYS A 121 -11.61 10.59 -7.28
N ASN A 122 -11.12 9.58 -6.55
CA ASN A 122 -11.82 8.30 -6.45
C ASN A 122 -12.22 7.90 -5.02
N GLY A 123 -11.87 8.68 -3.99
CA GLY A 123 -12.28 8.44 -2.61
C GLY A 123 -11.73 7.15 -1.99
N ILE A 124 -10.64 6.62 -2.53
CA ILE A 124 -9.96 5.42 -2.01
C ILE A 124 -9.06 5.86 -0.86
N TRP A 125 -9.25 5.27 0.31
CA TRP A 125 -8.47 5.59 1.49
C TRP A 125 -7.04 5.06 1.37
N ASN A 126 -6.08 5.86 1.87
CA ASN A 126 -4.67 5.49 1.92
C ASN A 126 -4.22 5.27 3.38
N LEU A 127 -3.48 4.19 3.63
CA LEU A 127 -2.93 3.84 4.93
C LEU A 127 -1.43 3.59 4.79
N GLU A 128 -0.63 4.40 5.48
CA GLU A 128 0.82 4.45 5.33
C GLU A 128 1.54 4.04 6.60
N ASN A 129 2.87 3.87 6.51
CA ASN A 129 3.72 3.53 7.63
C ASN A 129 3.34 2.20 8.30
N LEU A 130 2.92 1.22 7.50
CA LEU A 130 2.57 -0.11 7.96
C LEU A 130 3.82 -0.97 8.21
N HIS A 131 3.62 -2.06 8.93
CA HIS A 131 4.66 -3.03 9.24
C HIS A 131 4.14 -4.43 8.93
N PHE A 132 4.79 -5.14 8.01
CA PHE A 132 4.29 -6.41 7.46
C PHE A 132 5.16 -7.62 7.80
N GLU A 133 6.21 -7.46 8.62
CA GLU A 133 7.21 -8.52 8.85
C GLU A 133 6.58 -9.83 9.32
N GLU A 134 5.63 -9.78 10.25
CA GLU A 134 4.97 -10.98 10.76
C GLU A 134 4.12 -11.67 9.68
N LEU A 135 3.35 -10.90 8.91
CA LEU A 135 2.54 -11.43 7.82
C LEU A 135 3.40 -12.07 6.73
N LEU A 136 4.53 -11.44 6.39
CA LEU A 136 5.47 -11.94 5.39
C LEU A 136 6.18 -13.21 5.87
N ALA A 137 6.64 -13.24 7.13
CA ALA A 137 7.28 -14.42 7.71
C ALA A 137 6.37 -15.64 7.71
N GLU A 138 5.09 -15.45 7.90
CA GLU A 138 4.07 -16.49 7.94
C GLU A 138 3.40 -16.73 6.59
N ARG A 139 3.80 -15.99 5.56
CA ARG A 139 3.18 -16.02 4.22
C ARG A 139 1.66 -15.81 4.25
N ALA A 140 1.21 -14.99 5.20
CA ALA A 140 -0.19 -14.63 5.36
C ALA A 140 -0.54 -13.48 4.41
N HIS A 141 -0.76 -13.81 3.15
CA HIS A 141 -1.04 -12.82 2.09
C HIS A 141 -2.51 -12.41 2.02
N GLU A 142 -3.40 -13.17 2.64
CA GLU A 142 -4.82 -12.86 2.79
C GLU A 142 -5.21 -12.99 4.27
N PHE A 143 -5.96 -12.03 4.77
CA PHE A 143 -6.34 -11.96 6.19
C PHE A 143 -7.60 -11.11 6.37
N LEU A 144 -8.25 -11.23 7.52
CA LEU A 144 -9.27 -10.27 7.93
C LEU A 144 -8.57 -8.98 8.38
N PHE A 145 -8.83 -7.90 7.66
CA PHE A 145 -8.33 -6.56 7.99
C PHE A 145 -9.35 -5.79 8.81
N VAL A 146 -8.88 -5.23 9.93
CA VAL A 146 -9.68 -4.38 10.81
C VAL A 146 -8.94 -3.07 11.06
N PHE A 147 -9.60 -1.94 10.81
CA PHE A 147 -9.07 -0.62 11.11
C PHE A 147 -10.17 0.35 11.52
N THR A 148 -9.93 1.07 12.60
CA THR A 148 -10.84 2.12 13.08
C THR A 148 -10.07 3.44 13.22
N PRO A 149 -10.30 4.42 12.34
CA PRO A 149 -9.70 5.74 12.48
C PRO A 149 -10.28 6.48 13.69
N LEU A 150 -9.51 7.38 14.25
CA LEU A 150 -9.99 8.28 15.29
C LEU A 150 -11.01 9.28 14.71
N ARG A 151 -12.00 9.62 15.50
CA ARG A 151 -13.03 10.62 15.14
C ARG A 151 -12.55 12.04 15.44
N LEU A 152 -11.63 12.52 14.63
CA LEU A 152 -11.06 13.86 14.79
C LEU A 152 -11.86 14.87 13.95
N LYS A 153 -12.44 15.87 14.60
CA LYS A 153 -13.18 16.93 13.90
C LYS A 153 -12.23 17.83 13.11
N GLY A 154 -12.46 17.97 11.81
CA GLY A 154 -11.67 18.84 10.92
C GLY A 154 -10.31 18.25 10.51
N ALA A 155 -9.98 17.02 10.89
CA ALA A 155 -8.75 16.38 10.46
C ALA A 155 -8.89 15.78 9.05
N THR A 156 -7.80 15.83 8.29
CA THR A 156 -7.68 15.22 6.96
C THR A 156 -7.08 13.81 7.03
N GLY A 157 -6.59 13.40 8.18
CA GLY A 157 -6.01 12.09 8.45
C GLY A 157 -6.14 11.71 9.92
N SER A 158 -5.84 10.47 10.23
CA SER A 158 -5.92 9.94 11.59
C SER A 158 -4.86 8.86 11.79
N PRO A 159 -4.10 8.92 12.88
CA PRO A 159 -3.37 7.75 13.31
C PRO A 159 -4.34 6.63 13.68
N GLY A 160 -3.88 5.40 13.59
CA GLY A 160 -4.65 4.24 13.98
C GLY A 160 -3.78 3.01 14.09
N ARG A 161 -4.34 1.96 14.67
CA ARG A 161 -3.67 0.66 14.80
C ARG A 161 -4.46 -0.37 14.00
N PRO A 162 -4.04 -0.68 12.77
CA PRO A 162 -4.64 -1.75 11.99
C PRO A 162 -4.37 -3.11 12.64
N ILE A 163 -5.29 -4.05 12.44
CA ILE A 163 -5.18 -5.43 12.92
C ILE A 163 -5.38 -6.35 11.72
N ALA A 164 -4.51 -7.35 11.58
CA ALA A 164 -4.66 -8.46 10.66
C ALA A 164 -4.96 -9.73 11.47
N ILE A 165 -6.02 -10.45 11.10
CA ILE A 165 -6.43 -11.72 11.73
C ILE A 165 -6.44 -12.78 10.65
N ARG A 166 -5.76 -13.90 10.90
CA ARG A 166 -5.68 -15.09 10.02
C ARG A 166 -6.56 -16.20 10.58
#